data_a35ef5b87de4c3555deea45a7ff62f79
#
_entry.id   a35ef5b87de4c3555deea45a7ff62f79
#
_cell.length_a   1.000
_cell.length_b   1.000
_cell.length_c   1.000
_cell.angle_alpha   90.00
_cell.angle_beta   90.00
_cell.angle_gamma   90.00
#
_symmetry.space_group_name_H-M   'P 1'
#
loop_
_entity.id
_entity.type
_entity.pdbx_description
1 polymer ?
#
loop_
_entity_poly.entity_id
_entity_poly.type
_entity_poly.pdbx_seq_one_letter_code
_entity_poly.pdbx_strand_id
1 'polypeptide(L)'
;MAIATLSSTSPTHLHFHSSTFWRRRFSISCAAVTPSSFSTFLASSDRGIYNFAAGPATLPESVLLKAQSELYNYRGSGMSIMEMSHRGKEFDAVIKKAESDLRSLLSISDDFAVLFLQGGATTQFSAVPLNLCMPEDSADYIVTGSWSVRALKEAQKFCKPNVIWSGKSEKYTRICSFDEIPQTLGAKYLHICGNETVQGVEFKDFPNPMNKSSILVADMSSNFCSKPVDISKFGVIYAGAQKNVGPSGVTIVIIRRDLLGHAQPITPVTLDYRAHADTDSLYNTPPCFAIYICSLVFECLLHQGGLEAMAKKNEKKAGKSELEKKFIEEAAKEGMVQLKGHLSVGGVRASIYNAMPLAGVEKLVAFMKDFQARHP
;
A
#
# COMPACT_ATOMS: atom_id res chain seq x y z
N MET A 1 -29.94 -19.47 -0.40
CA MET A 1 -28.78 -20.24 -0.93
C MET A 1 -29.31 -21.60 -1.33
N ALA A 2 -29.55 -21.83 -2.62
CA ALA A 2 -30.04 -23.10 -3.14
C ALA A 2 -28.91 -23.73 -3.97
N ILE A 3 -28.42 -24.87 -3.52
CA ILE A 3 -27.44 -25.70 -4.23
C ILE A 3 -28.24 -26.68 -5.07
N ALA A 4 -28.13 -26.58 -6.40
CA ALA A 4 -28.68 -27.55 -7.32
C ALA A 4 -27.58 -28.54 -7.73
N THR A 5 -27.69 -29.80 -7.28
CA THR A 5 -26.93 -30.92 -7.82
C THR A 5 -27.71 -31.56 -8.96
N LEU A 6 -27.13 -31.58 -10.14
CA LEU A 6 -27.65 -32.32 -11.30
C LEU A 6 -27.21 -33.78 -11.24
N SER A 7 -28.14 -34.70 -11.08
CA SER A 7 -27.93 -36.10 -11.41
C SER A 7 -28.78 -36.44 -12.65
N SER A 8 -28.15 -37.10 -13.62
CA SER A 8 -28.73 -37.57 -14.86
C SER A 8 -29.64 -38.77 -14.67
N THR A 9 -30.92 -38.70 -15.07
CA THR A 9 -31.70 -39.84 -15.60
C THR A 9 -32.88 -39.32 -16.45
N SER A 10 -33.22 -40.07 -17.46
CA SER A 10 -34.02 -39.90 -18.65
C SER A 10 -35.49 -39.39 -18.48
N PRO A 11 -36.17 -39.10 -19.59
CA PRO A 11 -37.34 -38.19 -19.59
C PRO A 11 -38.67 -38.88 -19.34
N THR A 12 -39.54 -38.26 -18.54
CA THR A 12 -40.96 -38.56 -18.48
C THR A 12 -41.78 -37.32 -18.86
N HIS A 13 -42.70 -37.52 -19.78
CA HIS A 13 -43.66 -36.52 -20.28
C HIS A 13 -44.54 -35.99 -19.15
N LEU A 14 -44.61 -34.67 -19.02
CA LEU A 14 -45.64 -33.96 -18.23
C LEU A 14 -46.47 -33.10 -19.14
N HIS A 15 -47.78 -33.46 -19.22
CA HIS A 15 -48.82 -32.64 -19.84
C HIS A 15 -49.12 -31.42 -18.95
N PHE A 16 -49.02 -30.24 -19.52
CA PHE A 16 -49.54 -29.01 -18.89
C PHE A 16 -50.90 -28.64 -19.48
N HIS A 17 -51.87 -28.58 -18.60
CA HIS A 17 -53.16 -27.95 -18.89
C HIS A 17 -53.02 -26.43 -19.01
N SER A 18 -53.55 -25.87 -20.08
CA SER A 18 -53.62 -24.44 -20.35
C SER A 18 -54.61 -23.76 -19.41
N SER A 19 -54.18 -22.75 -18.64
CA SER A 19 -55.05 -21.71 -18.13
C SER A 19 -54.53 -20.36 -18.63
N THR A 20 -55.41 -19.76 -19.42
CA THR A 20 -55.32 -18.39 -19.97
C THR A 20 -55.29 -17.37 -18.87
N PHE A 21 -54.16 -16.64 -18.69
CA PHE A 21 -54.17 -15.33 -18.06
C PHE A 21 -53.02 -14.44 -18.59
N TRP A 22 -53.43 -13.36 -19.27
CA TRP A 22 -52.75 -12.08 -19.53
C TRP A 22 -51.29 -12.09 -20.00
N ARG A 23 -51.08 -12.08 -21.30
CA ARG A 23 -49.86 -11.57 -21.96
C ARG A 23 -49.83 -10.03 -21.87
N ARG A 24 -49.19 -9.47 -20.86
CA ARG A 24 -48.58 -8.14 -20.99
C ARG A 24 -47.21 -8.32 -21.66
N ARG A 25 -47.11 -7.93 -22.93
CA ARG A 25 -45.83 -7.74 -23.62
C ARG A 25 -45.17 -6.53 -22.97
N PHE A 26 -44.14 -6.77 -22.15
CA PHE A 26 -43.17 -5.74 -21.86
C PHE A 26 -42.20 -5.73 -23.05
N SER A 27 -42.31 -4.74 -23.93
CA SER A 27 -41.27 -4.40 -24.86
C SER A 27 -40.21 -3.63 -24.09
N ILE A 28 -39.12 -4.29 -23.74
CA ILE A 28 -37.89 -3.59 -23.29
C ILE A 28 -37.31 -2.98 -24.57
N SER A 29 -37.56 -1.70 -24.80
CA SER A 29 -36.83 -0.92 -25.78
C SER A 29 -35.41 -0.72 -25.22
N CYS A 30 -34.46 -1.57 -25.62
CA CYS A 30 -33.05 -1.23 -25.54
C CYS A 30 -32.83 -0.07 -26.52
N ALA A 31 -32.85 1.16 -26.02
CA ALA A 31 -32.26 2.26 -26.75
C ALA A 31 -30.82 1.89 -27.01
N ALA A 32 -30.46 1.62 -28.26
CA ALA A 32 -29.10 1.43 -28.66
C ALA A 32 -28.34 2.72 -28.33
N VAL A 33 -27.56 2.68 -27.26
CA VAL A 33 -26.59 3.75 -26.96
C VAL A 33 -25.58 3.70 -28.10
N THR A 34 -25.66 4.66 -28.99
CA THR A 34 -24.72 4.80 -30.10
C THR A 34 -23.31 4.98 -29.54
N PRO A 35 -22.29 4.34 -30.13
CA PRO A 35 -20.90 4.40 -29.60
C PRO A 35 -20.27 5.79 -29.60
N SER A 36 -20.93 6.81 -30.13
CA SER A 36 -20.37 8.15 -30.31
C SER A 36 -20.23 8.98 -29.02
N SER A 37 -20.88 8.59 -27.92
CA SER A 37 -20.78 9.35 -26.66
C SER A 37 -19.65 8.91 -25.74
N PHE A 38 -19.02 7.75 -25.99
CA PHE A 38 -17.88 7.27 -25.20
C PHE A 38 -16.51 7.73 -25.73
N SER A 39 -16.41 8.15 -26.99
CA SER A 39 -15.14 8.59 -27.58
C SER A 39 -14.67 9.96 -27.11
N THR A 40 -15.54 10.78 -26.51
CA THR A 40 -15.19 12.12 -26.02
C THR A 40 -14.58 12.12 -24.63
N PHE A 41 -14.62 11.01 -23.86
CA PHE A 41 -13.97 10.92 -22.57
C PHE A 41 -12.47 10.58 -22.62
N LEU A 42 -11.92 10.22 -23.79
CA LEU A 42 -10.53 9.83 -23.96
C LEU A 42 -9.59 10.97 -24.38
N ALA A 43 -10.09 12.20 -24.54
CA ALA A 43 -9.34 13.28 -25.16
C ALA A 43 -8.72 14.32 -24.21
N SER A 44 -8.77 14.12 -22.90
CA SER A 44 -8.11 15.03 -21.95
C SER A 44 -7.28 14.21 -20.96
N SER A 45 -5.99 14.09 -21.23
CA SER A 45 -4.99 13.50 -20.33
C SER A 45 -4.66 14.43 -19.15
N ASP A 46 -5.27 15.61 -19.06
CA ASP A 46 -5.05 16.54 -17.97
C ASP A 46 -6.16 16.41 -16.93
N ARG A 47 -5.82 15.83 -15.78
CA ARG A 47 -6.73 15.71 -14.63
C ARG A 47 -7.02 17.07 -13.98
N GLY A 48 -6.36 18.15 -14.40
CA GLY A 48 -6.56 19.53 -13.93
C GLY A 48 -6.19 19.79 -12.47
N ILE A 49 -5.84 18.76 -11.71
CA ILE A 49 -5.48 18.88 -10.27
C ILE A 49 -4.23 18.07 -9.91
N TYR A 50 -3.46 18.58 -8.95
CA TYR A 50 -2.36 17.88 -8.30
C TYR A 50 -2.78 17.50 -6.88
N ASN A 51 -2.87 16.18 -6.62
CA ASN A 51 -3.29 15.64 -5.33
C ASN A 51 -2.08 15.37 -4.44
N PHE A 52 -1.90 16.16 -3.39
CA PHE A 52 -0.83 16.02 -2.39
C PHE A 52 -1.27 15.26 -1.12
N ALA A 53 -2.30 14.42 -1.19
CA ALA A 53 -2.77 13.64 -0.07
C ALA A 53 -1.69 12.72 0.49
N ALA A 54 -1.66 12.59 1.81
CA ALA A 54 -0.70 11.73 2.52
C ALA A 54 -0.99 10.22 2.38
N GLY A 55 -2.17 9.86 1.87
CA GLY A 55 -2.62 8.50 1.63
C GLY A 55 -4.10 8.29 2.03
N PRO A 56 -4.93 7.69 1.16
CA PRO A 56 -4.57 7.24 -0.20
C PRO A 56 -4.01 8.37 -1.06
N ALA A 57 -2.92 8.08 -1.76
CA ALA A 57 -2.16 9.06 -2.53
C ALA A 57 -2.49 9.00 -4.03
N THR A 58 -1.88 9.92 -4.79
CA THR A 58 -2.01 9.92 -6.24
C THR A 58 -1.42 8.65 -6.85
N LEU A 59 -2.07 8.13 -7.89
CA LEU A 59 -1.60 6.99 -8.69
C LEU A 59 -1.09 7.48 -10.05
N PRO A 60 -0.17 6.75 -10.70
CA PRO A 60 0.27 7.08 -12.04
C PRO A 60 -0.92 7.07 -13.01
N GLU A 61 -1.02 8.11 -13.84
CA GLU A 61 -2.13 8.25 -14.79
C GLU A 61 -2.19 7.07 -15.77
N SER A 62 -1.03 6.63 -16.28
CA SER A 62 -0.94 5.47 -17.17
C SER A 62 -1.50 4.19 -16.54
N VAL A 63 -1.30 3.99 -15.25
CA VAL A 63 -1.87 2.87 -14.50
C VAL A 63 -3.39 2.97 -14.41
N LEU A 64 -3.92 4.16 -14.13
CA LEU A 64 -5.37 4.37 -14.05
C LEU A 64 -6.06 4.18 -15.41
N LEU A 65 -5.47 4.71 -16.49
CA LEU A 65 -5.98 4.52 -17.85
C LEU A 65 -5.94 3.05 -18.29
N LYS A 66 -4.87 2.34 -17.96
CA LYS A 66 -4.76 0.90 -18.22
C LYS A 66 -5.82 0.12 -17.45
N ALA A 67 -6.00 0.40 -16.15
CA ALA A 67 -7.02 -0.23 -15.34
C ALA A 67 -8.43 0.07 -15.87
N GLN A 68 -8.71 1.30 -16.30
CA GLN A 68 -9.97 1.68 -16.92
C GLN A 68 -10.26 0.87 -18.19
N SER A 69 -9.26 0.68 -19.04
CA SER A 69 -9.40 -0.09 -20.30
C SER A 69 -9.68 -1.58 -20.06
N GLU A 70 -9.20 -2.13 -18.96
CA GLU A 70 -9.34 -3.55 -18.59
C GLU A 70 -10.50 -3.80 -17.59
N LEU A 71 -11.14 -2.74 -17.07
CA LEU A 71 -12.13 -2.86 -16.00
C LEU A 71 -13.34 -3.69 -16.41
N TYR A 72 -13.88 -3.49 -17.61
CA TYR A 72 -15.07 -4.18 -18.10
C TYR A 72 -14.76 -5.59 -18.67
N ASN A 73 -13.63 -5.72 -19.37
CA ASN A 73 -13.23 -6.97 -20.01
C ASN A 73 -11.72 -7.15 -19.92
N TYR A 74 -11.28 -7.80 -18.85
CA TYR A 74 -9.86 -8.02 -18.58
C TYR A 74 -9.23 -8.89 -19.67
N ARG A 75 -8.38 -8.29 -20.50
CA ARG A 75 -7.59 -8.96 -21.55
C ARG A 75 -8.42 -9.89 -22.45
N GLY A 76 -9.66 -9.54 -22.72
CA GLY A 76 -10.54 -10.35 -23.58
C GLY A 76 -11.14 -11.60 -22.91
N SER A 77 -11.02 -11.74 -21.59
CA SER A 77 -11.57 -12.88 -20.82
C SER A 77 -13.10 -12.92 -20.78
N GLY A 78 -13.77 -11.82 -21.14
CA GLY A 78 -15.21 -11.66 -20.98
C GLY A 78 -15.65 -11.33 -19.54
N MET A 79 -14.70 -11.15 -18.61
CA MET A 79 -14.96 -10.85 -17.20
C MET A 79 -14.20 -9.59 -16.79
N SER A 80 -14.79 -8.84 -15.85
CA SER A 80 -14.08 -7.78 -15.13
C SER A 80 -13.05 -8.36 -14.19
N ILE A 81 -11.93 -7.65 -14.00
CA ILE A 81 -10.95 -7.98 -12.94
C ILE A 81 -11.57 -7.97 -11.53
N MET A 82 -12.68 -7.24 -11.33
CA MET A 82 -13.37 -7.15 -10.04
C MET A 82 -14.26 -8.36 -9.72
N GLU A 83 -14.65 -9.15 -10.74
CA GLU A 83 -15.54 -10.30 -10.58
C GLU A 83 -14.84 -11.66 -10.76
N MET A 84 -13.54 -11.64 -11.08
CA MET A 84 -12.74 -12.85 -11.22
C MET A 84 -12.62 -13.64 -9.91
N SER A 85 -12.74 -14.95 -10.02
CA SER A 85 -12.36 -15.82 -8.90
C SER A 85 -10.87 -15.70 -8.60
N HIS A 86 -10.52 -15.46 -7.36
CA HIS A 86 -9.11 -15.45 -6.90
C HIS A 86 -8.42 -16.81 -7.05
N ARG A 87 -9.18 -17.89 -7.29
CA ARG A 87 -8.67 -19.25 -7.58
C ARG A 87 -8.60 -19.56 -9.08
N GLY A 88 -8.99 -18.61 -9.93
CA GLY A 88 -8.93 -18.74 -11.39
C GLY A 88 -7.53 -18.43 -11.92
N LYS A 89 -7.20 -19.02 -13.08
CA LYS A 89 -5.89 -18.84 -13.76
C LYS A 89 -5.58 -17.37 -14.11
N GLU A 90 -6.61 -16.59 -14.36
CA GLU A 90 -6.47 -15.17 -14.72
C GLU A 90 -5.93 -14.37 -13.53
N PHE A 91 -6.50 -14.59 -12.32
CA PHE A 91 -6.01 -13.91 -11.12
C PHE A 91 -4.69 -14.49 -10.60
N ASP A 92 -4.48 -15.79 -10.73
CA ASP A 92 -3.19 -16.43 -10.43
C ASP A 92 -2.05 -15.77 -11.23
N ALA A 93 -2.28 -15.49 -12.52
CA ALA A 93 -1.32 -14.75 -13.34
C ALA A 93 -1.09 -13.30 -12.86
N VAL A 94 -2.12 -12.64 -12.34
CA VAL A 94 -2.02 -11.27 -11.79
C VAL A 94 -1.15 -11.25 -10.54
N ILE A 95 -1.42 -12.11 -9.56
CA ILE A 95 -0.70 -12.10 -8.28
C ILE A 95 0.75 -12.56 -8.45
N LYS A 96 1.01 -13.57 -9.28
CA LYS A 96 2.36 -14.03 -9.62
C LYS A 96 3.17 -12.94 -10.35
N LYS A 97 2.54 -12.22 -11.27
CA LYS A 97 3.19 -11.08 -11.92
C LYS A 97 3.50 -9.98 -10.90
N ALA A 98 2.57 -9.64 -10.01
CA ALA A 98 2.79 -8.65 -8.98
C ALA A 98 3.99 -9.02 -8.09
N GLU A 99 4.09 -10.27 -7.67
CA GLU A 99 5.22 -10.77 -6.89
C GLU A 99 6.52 -10.72 -7.67
N SER A 100 6.54 -11.23 -8.90
CA SER A 100 7.73 -11.25 -9.77
C SER A 100 8.28 -9.85 -10.04
N ASP A 101 7.40 -8.90 -10.37
CA ASP A 101 7.78 -7.52 -10.64
C ASP A 101 8.32 -6.84 -9.37
N LEU A 102 7.70 -7.09 -8.21
CA LEU A 102 8.18 -6.56 -6.93
C LEU A 102 9.54 -7.16 -6.54
N ARG A 103 9.72 -8.47 -6.75
CA ARG A 103 11.02 -9.14 -6.54
C ARG A 103 12.10 -8.51 -7.41
N SER A 104 11.80 -8.24 -8.66
CA SER A 104 12.71 -7.59 -9.61
C SER A 104 13.06 -6.16 -9.19
N LEU A 105 12.08 -5.37 -8.73
CA LEU A 105 12.28 -3.98 -8.27
C LEU A 105 13.18 -3.87 -7.06
N LEU A 106 13.03 -4.78 -6.09
CA LEU A 106 13.72 -4.74 -4.80
C LEU A 106 14.83 -5.78 -4.66
N SER A 107 15.12 -6.56 -5.72
CA SER A 107 16.13 -7.64 -5.72
C SER A 107 15.90 -8.65 -4.57
N ILE A 108 14.62 -9.06 -4.37
CA ILE A 108 14.23 -9.97 -3.29
C ILE A 108 14.64 -11.39 -3.64
N SER A 109 15.50 -12.01 -2.82
CA SER A 109 15.89 -13.42 -2.99
C SER A 109 14.78 -14.40 -2.60
N ASP A 110 14.95 -15.67 -2.98
CA ASP A 110 14.02 -16.75 -2.61
C ASP A 110 14.00 -17.07 -1.10
N ASP A 111 14.99 -16.55 -0.34
CA ASP A 111 15.02 -16.67 1.12
C ASP A 111 13.87 -15.87 1.79
N PHE A 112 13.20 -15.02 1.04
CA PHE A 112 12.08 -14.22 1.51
C PHE A 112 10.76 -14.66 0.91
N ALA A 113 9.69 -14.67 1.72
CA ALA A 113 8.31 -14.71 1.25
C ALA A 113 7.82 -13.28 1.01
N VAL A 114 7.05 -13.10 -0.08
CA VAL A 114 6.33 -11.85 -0.38
C VAL A 114 4.85 -12.13 -0.21
N LEU A 115 4.18 -11.39 0.69
CA LEU A 115 2.79 -11.62 1.04
C LEU A 115 1.95 -10.38 0.69
N PHE A 116 0.79 -10.62 0.09
CA PHE A 116 -0.23 -9.61 -0.20
C PHE A 116 -1.39 -9.76 0.77
N LEU A 117 -1.37 -9.00 1.86
CA LEU A 117 -2.30 -9.10 2.98
C LEU A 117 -3.32 -7.97 2.99
N GLN A 118 -4.21 -7.97 3.99
CA GLN A 118 -5.21 -6.94 4.24
C GLN A 118 -4.97 -6.25 5.58
N GLY A 119 -5.71 -5.18 5.87
CA GLY A 119 -5.71 -4.51 7.17
C GLY A 119 -4.74 -3.33 7.30
N GLY A 120 -3.91 -3.05 6.30
CA GLY A 120 -2.95 -1.93 6.32
C GLY A 120 -1.78 -2.17 7.28
N ALA A 121 -0.89 -1.20 7.38
CA ALA A 121 0.22 -1.21 8.33
C ALA A 121 -0.25 -1.34 9.79
N THR A 122 -1.46 -0.84 10.10
CA THR A 122 -2.01 -0.92 11.46
C THR A 122 -2.21 -2.36 11.92
N THR A 123 -2.65 -3.26 11.03
CA THR A 123 -2.74 -4.69 11.35
C THR A 123 -1.36 -5.31 11.56
N GLN A 124 -0.34 -4.81 10.87
CA GLN A 124 1.04 -5.31 11.03
C GLN A 124 1.65 -4.95 12.39
N PHE A 125 1.16 -3.88 13.05
CA PHE A 125 1.57 -3.57 14.41
C PHE A 125 1.23 -4.69 15.42
N SER A 126 0.15 -5.44 15.15
CA SER A 126 -0.21 -6.65 15.89
C SER A 126 0.45 -7.91 15.32
N ALA A 127 0.43 -8.07 13.98
CA ALA A 127 0.91 -9.29 13.33
C ALA A 127 2.41 -9.52 13.58
N VAL A 128 3.24 -8.47 13.54
CA VAL A 128 4.69 -8.60 13.78
C VAL A 128 4.99 -9.23 15.14
N PRO A 129 4.55 -8.65 16.28
CA PRO A 129 4.83 -9.28 17.58
C PRO A 129 4.16 -10.64 17.76
N LEU A 130 2.97 -10.87 17.17
CA LEU A 130 2.30 -12.17 17.22
C LEU A 130 3.07 -13.28 16.49
N ASN A 131 3.82 -12.95 15.43
CA ASN A 131 4.59 -13.93 14.66
C ASN A 131 6.03 -14.09 15.12
N LEU A 132 6.60 -13.11 15.82
CA LEU A 132 8.04 -13.06 16.13
C LEU A 132 8.36 -13.19 17.61
N CYS A 133 7.38 -13.03 18.50
CA CYS A 133 7.58 -13.04 19.95
C CYS A 133 6.61 -14.00 20.65
N MET A 134 7.04 -14.54 21.78
CA MET A 134 6.13 -15.03 22.82
C MET A 134 5.83 -13.89 23.82
N PRO A 135 4.81 -14.00 24.69
CA PRO A 135 4.42 -12.93 25.59
C PRO A 135 5.55 -12.42 26.52
N GLU A 136 6.51 -13.30 26.84
CA GLU A 136 7.64 -12.96 27.69
C GLU A 136 8.85 -12.40 26.95
N ASP A 137 8.87 -12.50 25.61
CA ASP A 137 9.97 -12.00 24.81
C ASP A 137 9.99 -10.47 24.75
N SER A 138 11.18 -9.91 24.64
CA SER A 138 11.40 -8.47 24.44
C SER A 138 11.63 -8.15 22.96
N ALA A 139 11.28 -6.90 22.58
CA ALA A 139 11.56 -6.32 21.30
C ALA A 139 11.94 -4.85 21.46
N ASP A 140 12.87 -4.35 20.67
CA ASP A 140 13.35 -2.98 20.73
C ASP A 140 12.64 -2.08 19.72
N TYR A 141 12.37 -0.85 20.13
CA TYR A 141 11.69 0.16 19.31
C TYR A 141 12.46 1.48 19.30
N ILE A 142 12.74 1.99 18.09
CA ILE A 142 13.15 3.37 17.87
C ILE A 142 11.91 4.19 17.54
N VAL A 143 11.58 5.14 18.42
CA VAL A 143 10.34 5.92 18.34
C VAL A 143 10.63 7.28 17.71
N THR A 144 10.38 7.38 16.41
CA THR A 144 10.68 8.56 15.57
C THR A 144 9.47 9.42 15.28
N GLY A 145 8.26 9.00 15.67
CA GLY A 145 7.04 9.78 15.43
C GLY A 145 5.75 9.04 15.77
N SER A 146 4.65 9.48 15.16
CA SER A 146 3.31 9.02 15.47
C SER A 146 3.07 7.55 15.13
N TRP A 147 3.65 7.05 14.05
CA TRP A 147 3.44 5.67 13.61
C TRP A 147 4.23 4.69 14.44
N SER A 148 5.48 4.98 14.74
CA SER A 148 6.29 4.16 15.66
C SER A 148 5.71 4.12 17.08
N VAL A 149 5.12 5.24 17.57
CA VAL A 149 4.36 5.24 18.84
C VAL A 149 3.16 4.28 18.81
N ARG A 150 2.42 4.24 17.69
CA ARG A 150 1.26 3.33 17.55
C ARG A 150 1.70 1.87 17.48
N ALA A 151 2.76 1.58 16.71
CA ALA A 151 3.34 0.24 16.63
C ALA A 151 3.79 -0.26 18.02
N LEU A 152 4.51 0.57 18.78
CA LEU A 152 4.93 0.28 20.14
C LEU A 152 3.73 -0.04 21.07
N LYS A 153 2.70 0.83 21.04
CA LYS A 153 1.50 0.63 21.89
C LYS A 153 0.75 -0.66 21.57
N GLU A 154 0.73 -1.04 20.30
CA GLU A 154 0.07 -2.27 19.91
C GLU A 154 0.89 -3.50 20.31
N ALA A 155 2.21 -3.47 20.16
CA ALA A 155 3.11 -4.54 20.56
C ALA A 155 3.08 -4.85 22.07
N GLN A 156 2.82 -3.85 22.92
CA GLN A 156 2.66 -4.02 24.38
C GLN A 156 1.57 -5.04 24.76
N LYS A 157 0.65 -5.35 23.85
CA LYS A 157 -0.40 -6.35 24.11
C LYS A 157 0.10 -7.78 23.94
N PHE A 158 1.21 -7.99 23.24
CA PHE A 158 1.65 -9.30 22.77
C PHE A 158 3.06 -9.69 23.20
N CYS A 159 3.90 -8.72 23.59
CA CYS A 159 5.26 -8.94 24.07
C CYS A 159 5.69 -7.80 25.02
N LYS A 160 6.97 -7.80 25.42
CA LYS A 160 7.59 -6.77 26.28
C LYS A 160 8.47 -5.82 25.44
N PRO A 161 7.91 -4.79 24.77
CA PRO A 161 8.71 -3.91 23.95
C PRO A 161 9.44 -2.86 24.81
N ASN A 162 10.70 -2.60 24.45
CA ASN A 162 11.57 -1.59 25.04
C ASN A 162 11.69 -0.39 24.10
N VAL A 163 11.60 0.82 24.64
CA VAL A 163 11.94 2.04 23.89
C VAL A 163 13.42 2.31 24.09
N ILE A 164 14.24 1.96 23.09
CA ILE A 164 15.70 2.18 23.19
C ILE A 164 16.11 3.59 22.76
N TRP A 165 15.27 4.28 22.01
CA TRP A 165 15.39 5.71 21.72
C TRP A 165 14.04 6.33 21.36
N SER A 166 13.85 7.61 21.72
CA SER A 166 12.64 8.36 21.39
C SER A 166 12.96 9.83 21.08
N GLY A 167 12.54 10.29 19.92
CA GLY A 167 12.61 11.71 19.51
C GLY A 167 11.56 12.63 20.16
N LYS A 168 10.78 12.14 21.15
CA LYS A 168 9.65 12.87 21.72
C LYS A 168 10.05 14.21 22.36
N SER A 169 11.18 14.25 23.06
CA SER A 169 11.72 15.47 23.69
C SER A 169 12.05 16.56 22.67
N GLU A 170 12.41 16.14 21.45
CA GLU A 170 12.77 17.01 20.32
C GLU A 170 11.63 17.14 19.30
N LYS A 171 10.39 16.87 19.71
CA LYS A 171 9.19 16.92 18.86
C LYS A 171 9.33 16.09 17.56
N TYR A 172 10.14 15.03 17.62
CA TYR A 172 10.40 14.13 16.48
C TYR A 172 11.00 14.83 15.25
N THR A 173 11.97 15.71 15.44
CA THR A 173 12.61 16.49 14.36
C THR A 173 13.86 15.83 13.77
N ARG A 174 14.40 14.80 14.42
CA ARG A 174 15.59 14.06 13.97
C ARG A 174 15.51 12.57 14.30
N ILE A 175 16.45 11.83 13.76
CA ILE A 175 16.77 10.42 14.09
C ILE A 175 18.05 10.40 14.91
N CYS A 176 18.18 9.42 15.80
CA CYS A 176 19.39 9.15 16.58
C CYS A 176 20.58 8.72 15.72
N SER A 177 21.77 8.87 16.24
CA SER A 177 22.94 8.10 15.77
C SER A 177 22.81 6.65 16.21
N PHE A 178 23.08 5.71 15.30
CA PHE A 178 22.91 4.27 15.60
C PHE A 178 24.00 3.73 16.53
N ASP A 179 25.17 4.35 16.54
CA ASP A 179 26.32 3.93 17.36
C ASP A 179 26.10 4.18 18.86
N GLU A 180 25.13 5.05 19.20
CA GLU A 180 24.86 5.46 20.58
C GLU A 180 23.63 4.76 21.19
N ILE A 181 22.96 3.86 20.45
CA ILE A 181 21.70 3.26 20.93
C ILE A 181 21.98 1.95 21.66
N PRO A 182 21.69 1.86 22.95
CA PRO A 182 21.80 0.61 23.69
C PRO A 182 20.68 -0.35 23.26
N GLN A 183 21.02 -1.38 22.50
CA GLN A 183 20.06 -2.43 22.18
C GLN A 183 19.98 -3.46 23.30
N THR A 184 18.78 -4.01 23.52
CA THR A 184 18.50 -4.97 24.57
C THR A 184 19.05 -6.36 24.18
N LEU A 185 19.89 -6.94 25.06
CA LEU A 185 20.37 -8.29 24.86
C LEU A 185 19.18 -9.28 24.86
N GLY A 186 19.07 -10.08 23.78
CA GLY A 186 18.00 -11.08 23.62
C GLY A 186 16.67 -10.52 23.06
N ALA A 187 16.62 -9.23 22.71
CA ALA A 187 15.46 -8.71 21.98
C ALA A 187 15.29 -9.45 20.64
N LYS A 188 14.07 -9.89 20.34
CA LYS A 188 13.76 -10.67 19.14
C LYS A 188 13.89 -9.84 17.87
N TYR A 189 13.53 -8.56 17.94
CA TYR A 189 13.65 -7.65 16.81
C TYR A 189 13.87 -6.20 17.25
N LEU A 190 14.39 -5.42 16.32
CA LEU A 190 14.44 -3.96 16.37
C LEU A 190 13.42 -3.39 15.38
N HIS A 191 12.43 -2.65 15.87
CA HIS A 191 11.41 -2.02 15.03
C HIS A 191 11.73 -0.56 14.73
N ILE A 192 11.59 -0.17 13.46
CA ILE A 192 11.67 1.21 12.98
C ILE A 192 10.46 1.56 12.10
N CYS A 193 10.09 2.83 12.08
CA CYS A 193 9.26 3.39 11.02
C CYS A 193 10.18 4.10 10.02
N GLY A 194 10.37 3.51 8.83
CA GLY A 194 11.33 3.96 7.83
C GLY A 194 11.12 5.42 7.39
N ASN A 195 9.86 5.86 7.37
CA ASN A 195 9.49 7.26 7.17
C ASN A 195 8.21 7.60 7.94
N GLU A 196 8.31 8.52 8.89
CA GLU A 196 7.18 9.05 9.64
C GLU A 196 6.41 10.08 8.80
N THR A 197 5.32 9.65 8.19
CA THR A 197 4.53 10.49 7.26
C THR A 197 3.99 11.78 7.90
N VAL A 198 3.78 11.78 9.22
CA VAL A 198 3.24 12.93 9.96
C VAL A 198 4.34 13.95 10.26
N GLN A 199 5.48 13.50 10.79
CA GLN A 199 6.59 14.34 11.21
C GLN A 199 7.59 14.63 10.07
N GLY A 200 7.55 13.86 8.99
CA GLY A 200 8.45 14.02 7.84
C GLY A 200 9.89 13.57 8.11
N VAL A 201 10.08 12.69 9.08
CA VAL A 201 11.40 12.13 9.44
C VAL A 201 11.60 10.80 8.74
N GLU A 202 12.65 10.68 7.95
CA GLU A 202 12.99 9.46 7.18
C GLU A 202 14.39 8.95 7.50
N PHE A 203 14.51 7.64 7.69
CA PHE A 203 15.80 6.95 7.77
C PHE A 203 16.50 6.96 6.40
N LYS A 204 17.66 7.59 6.34
CA LYS A 204 18.51 7.56 5.13
C LYS A 204 19.26 6.24 5.04
N ASP A 205 19.82 5.79 6.18
CA ASP A 205 20.46 4.50 6.38
C ASP A 205 19.71 3.71 7.44
N PHE A 206 19.91 2.41 7.49
CA PHE A 206 19.20 1.54 8.42
C PHE A 206 20.13 0.99 9.49
N PRO A 207 19.69 0.93 10.77
CA PRO A 207 20.50 0.37 11.84
C PRO A 207 20.73 -1.12 11.63
N ASN A 208 21.90 -1.60 12.03
CA ASN A 208 22.15 -3.03 12.13
C ASN A 208 21.79 -3.50 13.54
N PRO A 209 21.01 -4.58 13.71
CA PRO A 209 20.85 -5.22 14.99
C PRO A 209 22.23 -5.68 15.53
N MET A 210 22.55 -5.30 16.77
CA MET A 210 23.85 -5.65 17.37
C MET A 210 23.92 -7.13 17.74
N ASN A 211 22.78 -7.73 18.07
CA ASN A 211 22.70 -9.15 18.37
C ASN A 211 22.46 -9.94 17.09
N LYS A 212 23.27 -10.98 16.83
CA LYS A 212 23.07 -11.87 15.66
C LYS A 212 21.71 -12.56 15.60
N SER A 213 21.05 -12.71 16.75
CA SER A 213 19.71 -13.29 16.87
C SER A 213 18.57 -12.29 16.71
N SER A 214 18.85 -10.99 16.77
CA SER A 214 17.85 -9.94 16.57
C SER A 214 17.74 -9.59 15.09
N ILE A 215 16.55 -9.26 14.65
CA ILE A 215 16.26 -8.89 13.26
C ILE A 215 15.75 -7.46 13.17
N LEU A 216 15.99 -6.83 12.02
CA LEU A 216 15.41 -5.51 11.74
C LEU A 216 14.00 -5.66 11.16
N VAL A 217 13.03 -4.97 11.75
CA VAL A 217 11.64 -4.87 11.27
C VAL A 217 11.34 -3.43 10.90
N ALA A 218 10.83 -3.18 9.70
CA ALA A 218 10.57 -1.84 9.22
C ALA A 218 9.15 -1.65 8.68
N ASP A 219 8.48 -0.59 9.16
CA ASP A 219 7.34 0.01 8.45
C ASP A 219 7.87 0.91 7.35
N MET A 220 7.73 0.48 6.10
CA MET A 220 8.12 1.26 4.93
C MET A 220 6.93 1.84 4.17
N SER A 221 5.75 1.91 4.76
CA SER A 221 4.52 2.30 4.04
C SER A 221 4.67 3.57 3.21
N SER A 222 5.40 4.58 3.69
CA SER A 222 5.47 5.88 2.99
C SER A 222 6.71 6.08 2.12
N ASN A 223 7.71 5.22 2.23
CA ASN A 223 8.90 5.26 1.37
C ASN A 223 9.16 3.95 0.61
N PHE A 224 8.21 3.00 0.64
CA PHE A 224 8.29 1.75 -0.09
C PHE A 224 8.41 1.99 -1.61
N CYS A 225 9.39 1.37 -2.25
CA CYS A 225 9.70 1.56 -3.67
C CYS A 225 10.00 3.02 -4.08
N SER A 226 10.44 3.87 -3.17
CA SER A 226 10.86 5.25 -3.49
C SER A 226 12.33 5.37 -3.90
N LYS A 227 13.14 4.43 -3.45
CA LYS A 227 14.59 4.30 -3.71
C LYS A 227 15.01 2.83 -3.55
N PRO A 228 16.19 2.43 -4.04
CA PRO A 228 16.76 1.11 -3.75
C PRO A 228 16.93 0.88 -2.26
N VAL A 229 16.66 -0.35 -1.83
CA VAL A 229 16.83 -0.80 -0.44
C VAL A 229 17.42 -2.20 -0.45
N ASP A 230 18.44 -2.42 0.35
CA ASP A 230 19.01 -3.76 0.56
C ASP A 230 18.09 -4.56 1.49
N ILE A 231 17.28 -5.42 0.90
CA ILE A 231 16.29 -6.26 1.60
C ILE A 231 16.97 -7.25 2.55
N SER A 232 18.20 -7.67 2.27
CA SER A 232 18.93 -8.65 3.10
C SER A 232 19.19 -8.19 4.53
N LYS A 233 19.15 -6.88 4.78
CA LYS A 233 19.29 -6.30 6.13
C LYS A 233 18.09 -6.53 7.05
N PHE A 234 16.95 -6.94 6.50
CA PHE A 234 15.70 -7.00 7.23
C PHE A 234 15.26 -8.45 7.46
N GLY A 235 14.64 -8.68 8.62
CA GLY A 235 13.86 -9.89 8.82
C GLY A 235 12.43 -9.71 8.31
N VAL A 236 11.85 -8.52 8.51
CA VAL A 236 10.50 -8.17 8.03
C VAL A 236 10.44 -6.73 7.55
N ILE A 237 9.86 -6.53 6.38
CA ILE A 237 9.41 -5.23 5.89
C ILE A 237 7.91 -5.32 5.67
N TYR A 238 7.17 -4.31 6.09
CA TYR A 238 5.76 -4.19 5.72
C TYR A 238 5.43 -2.80 5.18
N ALA A 239 4.44 -2.73 4.30
CA ALA A 239 4.03 -1.49 3.65
C ALA A 239 2.55 -1.51 3.28
N GLY A 240 1.80 -0.50 3.72
CA GLY A 240 0.47 -0.23 3.16
C GLY A 240 0.59 0.34 1.76
N ALA A 241 -0.05 -0.30 0.78
CA ALA A 241 0.10 0.06 -0.64
C ALA A 241 -0.43 1.46 -1.00
N GLN A 242 -1.39 1.99 -0.25
CA GLN A 242 -2.15 3.22 -0.54
C GLN A 242 -1.31 4.50 -0.59
N LYS A 243 -0.02 4.43 -0.38
CA LYS A 243 0.88 5.59 -0.44
C LYS A 243 1.62 5.62 -1.78
N ASN A 244 2.49 4.66 -2.03
CA ASN A 244 3.44 4.75 -3.14
C ASN A 244 3.24 3.71 -4.25
N VAL A 245 2.56 2.60 -3.96
CA VAL A 245 2.56 1.44 -4.86
C VAL A 245 1.17 0.88 -5.21
N GLY A 246 0.09 1.52 -4.76
CA GLY A 246 -1.25 1.04 -5.09
C GLY A 246 -2.37 1.79 -4.40
N PRO A 247 -3.61 1.28 -4.46
CA PRO A 247 -4.75 1.80 -3.73
C PRO A 247 -4.76 1.29 -2.28
N SER A 248 -5.73 1.77 -1.49
CA SER A 248 -6.04 1.16 -0.20
C SER A 248 -6.54 -0.29 -0.37
N GLY A 249 -6.30 -1.13 0.65
CA GLY A 249 -6.78 -2.52 0.71
C GLY A 249 -5.68 -3.57 0.70
N VAL A 250 -4.50 -3.30 0.13
CA VAL A 250 -3.35 -4.21 0.15
C VAL A 250 -2.31 -3.75 1.16
N THR A 251 -1.79 -4.71 1.89
CA THR A 251 -0.57 -4.58 2.70
C THR A 251 0.45 -5.58 2.19
N ILE A 252 1.62 -5.09 1.81
CA ILE A 252 2.72 -5.94 1.36
C ILE A 252 3.57 -6.27 2.57
N VAL A 253 3.91 -7.55 2.74
CA VAL A 253 4.86 -8.01 3.75
C VAL A 253 5.95 -8.82 3.05
N ILE A 254 7.20 -8.44 3.28
CA ILE A 254 8.38 -9.19 2.85
C ILE A 254 9.00 -9.74 4.12
N ILE A 255 9.03 -11.05 4.26
CA ILE A 255 9.51 -11.72 5.46
C ILE A 255 10.51 -12.82 5.13
N ARG A 256 11.60 -12.90 5.86
CA ARG A 256 12.57 -13.97 5.74
C ARG A 256 11.94 -15.31 6.11
N ARG A 257 12.12 -16.35 5.26
CA ARG A 257 11.40 -17.63 5.39
C ARG A 257 11.69 -18.40 6.67
N ASP A 258 12.91 -18.24 7.24
CA ASP A 258 13.28 -18.85 8.51
C ASP A 258 12.51 -18.29 9.73
N LEU A 259 11.84 -17.15 9.56
CA LEU A 259 10.99 -16.53 10.59
C LEU A 259 9.53 -17.00 10.56
N LEU A 260 9.15 -17.83 9.58
CA LEU A 260 7.80 -18.36 9.45
C LEU A 260 7.55 -19.53 10.42
N GLY A 261 6.33 -19.61 11.00
CA GLY A 261 5.89 -20.72 11.84
C GLY A 261 6.24 -20.56 13.33
N HIS A 262 6.56 -19.36 13.76
CA HIS A 262 6.82 -19.02 15.16
C HIS A 262 5.69 -18.21 15.81
N ALA A 263 4.51 -18.18 15.17
CA ALA A 263 3.36 -17.44 15.66
C ALA A 263 2.90 -17.92 17.03
N GLN A 264 2.48 -16.98 17.88
CA GLN A 264 1.86 -17.31 19.18
C GLN A 264 0.60 -18.18 18.98
N PRO A 265 0.27 -19.11 19.88
CA PRO A 265 -0.93 -19.96 19.75
C PRO A 265 -2.25 -19.19 19.65
N ILE A 266 -2.31 -17.96 20.16
CA ILE A 266 -3.49 -17.09 20.07
C ILE A 266 -3.62 -16.34 18.75
N THR A 267 -2.63 -16.46 17.85
CA THR A 267 -2.60 -15.70 16.59
C THR A 267 -3.76 -16.12 15.69
N PRO A 268 -4.66 -15.18 15.32
CA PRO A 268 -5.66 -15.47 14.30
C PRO A 268 -4.99 -15.90 12.99
N VAL A 269 -5.53 -16.92 12.33
CA VAL A 269 -4.92 -17.48 11.11
C VAL A 269 -4.70 -16.43 9.99
N THR A 270 -5.54 -15.39 9.93
CA THR A 270 -5.39 -14.27 8.98
C THR A 270 -4.25 -13.31 9.33
N LEU A 271 -3.61 -13.47 10.48
CA LEU A 271 -2.41 -12.75 10.92
C LEU A 271 -1.18 -13.64 10.97
N ASP A 272 -1.33 -14.95 10.76
CA ASP A 272 -0.21 -15.90 10.71
C ASP A 272 0.46 -15.84 9.34
N TYR A 273 1.70 -15.36 9.32
CA TYR A 273 2.47 -15.24 8.08
C TYR A 273 2.75 -16.59 7.41
N ARG A 274 2.85 -17.69 8.18
CA ARG A 274 3.04 -19.03 7.64
C ARG A 274 1.82 -19.46 6.83
N ALA A 275 0.61 -19.25 7.35
CA ALA A 275 -0.63 -19.62 6.67
C ALA A 275 -0.76 -18.92 5.31
N HIS A 276 -0.34 -17.66 5.23
CA HIS A 276 -0.32 -16.90 3.99
C HIS A 276 0.83 -17.30 3.05
N ALA A 277 2.02 -17.60 3.58
CA ALA A 277 3.16 -18.03 2.77
C ALA A 277 2.93 -19.40 2.12
N ASP A 278 2.31 -20.35 2.86
CA ASP A 278 2.02 -21.70 2.37
C ASP A 278 0.90 -21.72 1.32
N THR A 279 0.19 -20.60 1.11
CA THR A 279 -0.94 -20.48 0.18
C THR A 279 -0.78 -19.33 -0.81
N ASP A 280 0.42 -18.84 -1.04
CA ASP A 280 0.73 -17.72 -1.96
C ASP A 280 -0.20 -16.51 -1.74
N SER A 281 -0.46 -16.17 -0.46
CA SER A 281 -1.39 -15.11 -0.03
C SER A 281 -2.88 -15.37 -0.32
N LEU A 282 -3.24 -16.59 -0.70
CA LEU A 282 -4.60 -16.98 -1.07
C LEU A 282 -5.31 -17.83 0.00
N TYR A 283 -4.88 -17.74 1.26
CA TYR A 283 -5.54 -18.44 2.36
C TYR A 283 -7.04 -18.08 2.43
N ASN A 284 -7.36 -16.79 2.30
CA ASN A 284 -8.72 -16.27 2.14
C ASN A 284 -8.79 -15.39 0.89
N THR A 285 -9.99 -14.95 0.50
CA THR A 285 -10.15 -14.07 -0.67
C THR A 285 -9.36 -12.77 -0.49
N PRO A 286 -8.38 -12.49 -1.34
CA PRO A 286 -7.55 -11.31 -1.23
C PRO A 286 -8.25 -10.08 -1.84
N PRO A 287 -7.73 -8.87 -1.66
CA PRO A 287 -8.23 -7.67 -2.33
C PRO A 287 -7.81 -7.64 -3.81
N CYS A 288 -8.41 -8.50 -4.64
CA CYS A 288 -8.01 -8.81 -6.01
C CYS A 288 -7.74 -7.57 -6.87
N PHE A 289 -8.71 -6.63 -6.90
CA PHE A 289 -8.57 -5.41 -7.70
C PHE A 289 -7.39 -4.54 -7.22
N ALA A 290 -7.18 -4.45 -5.91
CA ALA A 290 -6.08 -3.67 -5.37
C ALA A 290 -4.71 -4.30 -5.67
N ILE A 291 -4.59 -5.64 -5.64
CA ILE A 291 -3.38 -6.37 -6.06
C ILE A 291 -3.11 -6.15 -7.55
N TYR A 292 -4.16 -6.19 -8.40
CA TYR A 292 -4.03 -5.89 -9.81
C TYR A 292 -3.47 -4.48 -10.05
N ILE A 293 -3.98 -3.45 -9.35
CA ILE A 293 -3.43 -2.09 -9.47
C ILE A 293 -1.97 -2.03 -9.00
N CYS A 294 -1.61 -2.72 -7.89
CA CYS A 294 -0.22 -2.82 -7.45
C CYS A 294 0.68 -3.45 -8.53
N SER A 295 0.21 -4.52 -9.20
CA SER A 295 0.93 -5.15 -10.33
C SER A 295 1.20 -4.15 -11.45
N LEU A 296 0.21 -3.34 -11.83
CA LEU A 296 0.39 -2.29 -12.84
C LEU A 296 1.36 -1.20 -12.40
N VAL A 297 1.37 -0.85 -11.11
CA VAL A 297 2.33 0.13 -10.57
C VAL A 297 3.75 -0.42 -10.59
N PHE A 298 3.97 -1.68 -10.20
CA PHE A 298 5.29 -2.31 -10.25
C PHE A 298 5.82 -2.40 -11.67
N GLU A 299 4.99 -2.83 -12.63
CA GLU A 299 5.31 -2.82 -14.05
C GLU A 299 5.68 -1.41 -14.54
N CYS A 300 4.90 -0.40 -14.16
CA CYS A 300 5.17 1.00 -14.50
C CYS A 300 6.52 1.48 -13.94
N LEU A 301 6.88 1.11 -12.71
CA LEU A 301 8.16 1.45 -12.10
C LEU A 301 9.33 0.79 -12.82
N LEU A 302 9.21 -0.48 -13.21
CA LEU A 302 10.22 -1.20 -14.00
C LEU A 302 10.45 -0.51 -15.35
N HIS A 303 9.37 -0.16 -16.08
CA HIS A 303 9.45 0.53 -17.36
C HIS A 303 10.05 1.94 -17.25
N GLN A 304 9.95 2.59 -16.08
CA GLN A 304 10.56 3.90 -15.84
C GLN A 304 12.06 3.82 -15.44
N GLY A 305 12.68 2.65 -15.50
CA GLY A 305 14.08 2.43 -15.17
C GLY A 305 14.34 1.99 -13.74
N GLY A 306 13.32 1.49 -13.04
CA GLY A 306 13.44 0.92 -11.70
C GLY A 306 13.65 1.97 -10.59
N LEU A 307 14.14 1.49 -9.46
CA LEU A 307 14.21 2.30 -8.24
C LEU A 307 15.35 3.32 -8.26
N GLU A 308 16.43 3.10 -9.00
CA GLU A 308 17.51 4.08 -9.18
C GLU A 308 17.03 5.32 -9.93
N ALA A 309 16.27 5.12 -11.02
CA ALA A 309 15.67 6.22 -11.76
C ALA A 309 14.63 6.96 -10.90
N MET A 310 13.86 6.20 -10.10
CA MET A 310 12.87 6.78 -9.19
C MET A 310 13.53 7.59 -8.07
N ALA A 311 14.62 7.14 -7.47
CA ALA A 311 15.37 7.89 -6.46
C ALA A 311 15.85 9.24 -7.01
N LYS A 312 16.46 9.25 -8.19
CA LYS A 312 16.89 10.49 -8.87
C LYS A 312 15.74 11.45 -9.14
N LYS A 313 14.55 10.91 -9.51
CA LYS A 313 13.34 11.70 -9.73
C LYS A 313 12.83 12.31 -8.42
N ASN A 314 12.89 11.55 -7.32
CA ASN A 314 12.40 11.99 -6.01
C ASN A 314 13.32 13.05 -5.37
N GLU A 315 14.64 12.94 -5.52
CA GLU A 315 15.61 13.95 -5.06
C GLU A 315 15.33 15.35 -5.64
N LYS A 316 14.88 15.45 -6.89
CA LYS A 316 14.52 16.71 -7.54
C LYS A 316 13.27 17.37 -6.98
N LYS A 317 12.46 16.65 -6.17
CA LYS A 317 11.16 17.11 -5.69
C LYS A 317 11.17 17.74 -4.28
N ALA A 318 12.29 17.80 -3.56
CA ALA A 318 12.36 18.23 -2.17
C ALA A 318 12.49 19.76 -1.96
N GLY A 319 11.62 20.39 -1.11
CA GLY A 319 11.64 21.83 -0.76
C GLY A 319 10.69 22.22 0.41
N LYS A 320 10.78 23.44 1.03
CA LYS A 320 10.11 23.84 2.29
C LYS A 320 9.29 25.15 2.20
N SER A 321 8.25 25.39 3.08
CA SER A 321 7.72 26.72 3.49
C SER A 321 6.59 26.78 4.53
N GLU A 322 6.23 28.01 5.03
CA GLU A 322 5.24 28.29 6.09
C GLU A 322 4.27 29.42 5.69
N LEU A 323 2.94 29.26 5.94
CA LEU A 323 1.81 30.19 6.10
C LEU A 323 0.49 29.50 5.74
N GLU A 324 -0.23 29.00 6.78
CA GLU A 324 -1.09 27.83 6.63
C GLU A 324 -2.44 27.97 5.91
N LYS A 325 -3.34 28.81 6.41
CA LYS A 325 -4.75 28.73 5.95
C LYS A 325 -4.97 29.41 4.60
N LYS A 326 -4.44 30.61 4.46
CA LYS A 326 -4.54 31.41 3.23
C LYS A 326 -3.82 30.73 2.07
N PHE A 327 -2.65 30.13 2.37
CA PHE A 327 -1.90 29.33 1.42
C PHE A 327 -2.72 28.14 0.89
N ILE A 328 -3.38 27.38 1.78
CA ILE A 328 -4.19 26.21 1.41
C ILE A 328 -5.37 26.60 0.53
N GLU A 329 -6.06 27.71 0.86
CA GLU A 329 -7.23 28.19 0.14
C GLU A 329 -6.85 28.72 -1.27
N GLU A 330 -5.75 29.47 -1.38
CA GLU A 330 -5.27 29.99 -2.66
C GLU A 330 -4.69 28.89 -3.55
N ALA A 331 -3.91 27.96 -2.97
CA ALA A 331 -3.38 26.82 -3.71
C ALA A 331 -4.49 25.92 -4.28
N ALA A 332 -5.58 25.72 -3.52
CA ALA A 332 -6.72 24.96 -3.99
C ALA A 332 -7.40 25.56 -5.23
N LYS A 333 -7.48 26.90 -5.32
CA LYS A 333 -8.00 27.61 -6.51
C LYS A 333 -7.16 27.35 -7.76
N GLU A 334 -5.87 27.05 -7.57
CA GLU A 334 -4.95 26.69 -8.65
C GLU A 334 -4.86 25.18 -8.90
N GLY A 335 -5.76 24.38 -8.32
CA GLY A 335 -5.80 22.92 -8.52
C GLY A 335 -4.76 22.15 -7.69
N MET A 336 -4.14 22.76 -6.67
CA MET A 336 -3.24 22.07 -5.73
C MET A 336 -3.98 21.78 -4.43
N VAL A 337 -4.37 20.51 -4.23
CA VAL A 337 -5.28 20.10 -3.15
C VAL A 337 -4.60 19.20 -2.12
N GLN A 338 -5.26 19.02 -0.96
CA GLN A 338 -4.79 18.16 0.14
C GLN A 338 -3.49 18.63 0.81
N LEU A 339 -3.26 19.93 0.84
CA LEU A 339 -2.07 20.54 1.44
C LEU A 339 -2.19 20.79 2.94
N LYS A 340 -3.35 20.54 3.55
CA LYS A 340 -3.55 20.73 5.00
C LYS A 340 -2.68 19.75 5.80
N GLY A 341 -1.95 20.29 6.78
CA GLY A 341 -1.14 19.51 7.72
C GLY A 341 -1.96 18.55 8.58
N HIS A 342 -1.29 17.63 9.27
CA HIS A 342 -1.96 16.67 10.15
C HIS A 342 -2.60 17.38 11.36
N LEU A 343 -3.77 16.89 11.82
CA LEU A 343 -4.52 17.49 12.93
C LEU A 343 -3.69 17.68 14.23
N SER A 344 -2.69 16.80 14.46
CA SER A 344 -1.84 16.85 15.67
C SER A 344 -0.61 17.77 15.55
N VAL A 345 -0.26 18.24 14.34
CA VAL A 345 0.95 19.02 14.07
C VAL A 345 0.60 20.39 13.50
N GLY A 346 -0.52 20.51 12.77
CA GLY A 346 -0.90 21.72 12.04
C GLY A 346 -0.08 21.89 10.77
N GLY A 347 -0.02 23.11 10.27
CA GLY A 347 0.82 23.51 9.18
C GLY A 347 0.32 23.15 7.78
N VAL A 348 1.20 23.33 6.82
CA VAL A 348 1.03 22.89 5.43
C VAL A 348 1.88 21.66 5.20
N ARG A 349 1.31 20.65 4.55
CA ARG A 349 2.02 19.42 4.20
C ARG A 349 1.73 19.04 2.76
N ALA A 350 2.78 18.93 1.95
CA ALA A 350 2.71 18.30 0.66
C ALA A 350 3.29 16.90 0.74
N SER A 351 2.50 15.88 0.47
CA SER A 351 2.98 14.50 0.37
C SER A 351 3.31 14.21 -1.08
N ILE A 352 4.59 14.05 -1.37
CA ILE A 352 5.12 13.91 -2.73
C ILE A 352 5.57 12.47 -2.91
N TYR A 353 4.68 11.65 -3.48
CA TYR A 353 4.97 10.26 -3.80
C TYR A 353 5.45 10.09 -5.25
N ASN A 354 5.86 8.89 -5.61
CA ASN A 354 6.45 8.57 -6.92
C ASN A 354 5.58 9.06 -8.09
N ALA A 355 4.27 8.88 -8.00
CA ALA A 355 3.31 9.23 -9.04
C ALA A 355 3.03 10.73 -9.17
N MET A 356 3.43 11.58 -8.21
CA MET A 356 3.25 13.02 -8.32
C MET A 356 4.07 13.56 -9.50
N PRO A 357 3.44 14.18 -10.53
CA PRO A 357 4.15 14.76 -11.65
C PRO A 357 5.13 15.86 -11.20
N LEU A 358 6.30 15.94 -11.83
CA LEU A 358 7.28 16.99 -11.52
C LEU A 358 6.66 18.38 -11.70
N ALA A 359 5.87 18.59 -12.76
CA ALA A 359 5.14 19.83 -13.00
C ALA A 359 4.25 20.26 -11.83
N GLY A 360 3.63 19.31 -11.12
CA GLY A 360 2.84 19.61 -9.92
C GLY A 360 3.70 20.13 -8.77
N VAL A 361 4.90 19.59 -8.61
CA VAL A 361 5.85 20.06 -7.60
C VAL A 361 6.43 21.41 -7.98
N GLU A 362 6.80 21.61 -9.24
CA GLU A 362 7.29 22.89 -9.76
C GLU A 362 6.23 23.98 -9.61
N LYS A 363 4.97 23.68 -9.92
CA LYS A 363 3.84 24.58 -9.70
C LYS A 363 3.69 24.94 -8.22
N LEU A 364 3.77 23.98 -7.33
CA LEU A 364 3.71 24.23 -5.89
C LEU A 364 4.86 25.14 -5.45
N VAL A 365 6.09 24.86 -5.87
CA VAL A 365 7.27 25.68 -5.53
C VAL A 365 7.14 27.11 -6.07
N ALA A 366 6.68 27.29 -7.32
CA ALA A 366 6.44 28.60 -7.89
C ALA A 366 5.38 29.38 -7.10
N PHE A 367 4.25 28.72 -6.78
CA PHE A 367 3.19 29.26 -5.95
C PHE A 367 3.70 29.67 -4.55
N MET A 368 4.53 28.84 -3.92
CA MET A 368 5.13 29.14 -2.62
C MET A 368 5.98 30.39 -2.64
N LYS A 369 6.82 30.58 -3.67
CA LYS A 369 7.67 31.77 -3.85
C LYS A 369 6.83 33.02 -4.07
N ASP A 370 5.82 32.93 -4.92
CA ASP A 370 4.90 34.03 -5.19
C ASP A 370 4.09 34.42 -3.92
N PHE A 371 3.58 33.42 -3.21
CA PHE A 371 2.86 33.61 -1.95
C PHE A 371 3.74 34.28 -0.88
N GLN A 372 5.02 33.85 -0.74
CA GLN A 372 5.98 34.44 0.18
C GLN A 372 6.29 35.90 -0.21
N ALA A 373 6.44 36.19 -1.50
CA ALA A 373 6.69 37.56 -1.97
C ALA A 373 5.50 38.49 -1.68
N ARG A 374 4.27 38.00 -1.75
CA ARG A 374 3.04 38.74 -1.44
C ARG A 374 2.76 38.86 0.07
N HIS A 375 3.44 38.06 0.89
CA HIS A 375 3.21 37.98 2.36
C HIS A 375 4.57 37.85 3.08
N PRO A 376 5.40 38.91 3.00
CA PRO A 376 6.76 38.95 3.55
C PRO A 376 6.82 38.78 5.08
#